data_9fb2dccc3b320332f48ad0eabfd007e5
#
_entry.id   9fb2dccc3b320332f48ad0eabfd007e5
#
_cell.length_a   1.000
_cell.length_b   1.000
_cell.length_c   1.000
_cell.angle_alpha   90.00
_cell.angle_beta   90.00
_cell.angle_gamma   90.00
#
_symmetry.space_group_name_H-M   'P 1'
#
loop_
_entity.id
_entity.type
_entity.pdbx_description
1 polymer ?
#
loop_
_entity_poly.entity_id
_entity_poly.type
_entity_poly.pdbx_seq_one_letter_code
_entity_poly.pdbx_strand_id
1 'polypeptide(L)'
;MKKIFIIITTCIFLSNCSKLNFFGFGEKKNKFKKYEINEYLWKSSESFLSKYPNVEIDLQEGLISTDWIVSAKNPDTRFRIAVYILGSNITHKNIKVITDKERNVNGTWIQANTSILFNENLQKIIISKAQKLESENY
;
A
#
# COMPACT_ATOMS: atom_id res chain seq x y z
N MET A 1 4.58 -60.50 -26.30
CA MET A 1 3.29 -59.75 -26.21
C MET A 1 3.07 -59.09 -24.85
N LYS A 2 3.33 -59.70 -23.72
CA LYS A 2 3.16 -59.11 -22.40
C LYS A 2 4.01 -57.82 -22.15
N LYS A 3 5.23 -57.76 -22.69
CA LYS A 3 6.13 -56.58 -22.53
C LYS A 3 5.66 -55.35 -23.33
N ILE A 4 5.02 -55.55 -24.48
CA ILE A 4 4.48 -54.47 -25.32
C ILE A 4 3.25 -53.86 -24.65
N PHE A 5 2.45 -54.67 -23.98
CA PHE A 5 1.28 -54.20 -23.26
C PHE A 5 1.63 -53.29 -22.09
N ILE A 6 2.71 -53.61 -21.36
CA ILE A 6 3.21 -52.79 -20.25
C ILE A 6 3.71 -51.45 -20.75
N ILE A 7 4.38 -51.37 -21.87
CA ILE A 7 4.92 -50.15 -22.46
C ILE A 7 3.76 -49.23 -22.90
N ILE A 8 2.72 -49.77 -23.51
CA ILE A 8 1.53 -49.02 -23.94
C ILE A 8 0.78 -48.47 -22.74
N THR A 9 0.64 -49.25 -21.66
CA THR A 9 -0.02 -48.80 -20.43
C THR A 9 0.77 -47.68 -19.75
N THR A 10 2.11 -47.73 -19.75
CA THR A 10 2.95 -46.69 -19.16
C THR A 10 2.88 -45.38 -19.95
N CYS A 11 2.79 -45.45 -21.28
CA CYS A 11 2.62 -44.25 -22.12
C CYS A 11 1.28 -43.55 -21.91
N ILE A 12 0.21 -44.27 -21.56
CA ILE A 12 -1.13 -43.67 -21.29
C ILE A 12 -1.13 -42.87 -19.99
N PHE A 13 -0.29 -43.24 -19.00
CA PHE A 13 -0.18 -42.47 -17.76
C PHE A 13 0.64 -41.19 -17.91
N LEU A 14 1.54 -41.10 -18.90
CA LEU A 14 2.35 -39.92 -19.15
C LEU A 14 1.60 -38.81 -19.95
N SER A 15 0.55 -39.18 -20.67
CA SER A 15 -0.25 -38.20 -21.46
C SER A 15 -1.31 -37.46 -20.65
N ASN A 16 -1.56 -37.83 -19.40
CA ASN A 16 -2.50 -37.13 -18.52
C ASN A 16 -1.86 -36.00 -17.69
N CYS A 17 -0.55 -35.75 -17.87
CA CYS A 17 0.13 -34.66 -17.16
C CYS A 17 0.01 -33.27 -17.82
N SER A 18 -0.67 -33.16 -18.96
CA SER A 18 -0.78 -31.87 -19.68
C SER A 18 -2.08 -31.10 -19.41
N LYS A 19 -2.90 -31.53 -18.47
CA LYS A 19 -4.08 -30.76 -18.02
C LYS A 19 -4.11 -30.51 -16.52
N LEU A 20 -2.96 -30.43 -15.90
CA LEU A 20 -2.82 -29.75 -14.64
C LEU A 20 -2.70 -28.25 -14.90
N ASN A 21 -3.74 -27.65 -15.47
CA ASN A 21 -4.11 -26.27 -15.17
C ASN A 21 -4.54 -26.17 -13.70
N PHE A 22 -3.75 -26.81 -12.82
CA PHE A 22 -3.93 -26.70 -11.37
C PHE A 22 -3.36 -25.39 -10.84
N PHE A 23 -2.61 -24.66 -11.60
CA PHE A 23 -2.45 -23.25 -11.37
C PHE A 23 -3.60 -22.54 -12.09
N GLY A 24 -4.78 -22.68 -11.52
CA GLY A 24 -5.77 -21.63 -11.52
C GLY A 24 -5.25 -20.40 -10.78
N PHE A 25 -4.10 -19.91 -11.21
CA PHE A 25 -3.91 -18.49 -11.41
C PHE A 25 -4.80 -18.12 -12.62
N GLY A 26 -6.10 -18.44 -12.48
CA GLY A 26 -7.07 -17.53 -13.01
C GLY A 26 -6.56 -16.21 -12.51
N GLU A 27 -6.10 -15.37 -13.44
CA GLU A 27 -6.14 -13.96 -13.24
C GLU A 27 -7.51 -13.74 -12.59
N LYS A 28 -7.55 -13.73 -11.26
CA LYS A 28 -8.44 -12.83 -10.61
C LYS A 28 -8.00 -11.53 -11.27
N LYS A 29 -8.70 -11.15 -12.34
CA LYS A 29 -8.94 -9.76 -12.64
C LYS A 29 -9.55 -9.29 -11.33
N ASN A 30 -8.65 -9.00 -10.38
CA ASN A 30 -8.97 -8.12 -9.33
C ASN A 30 -9.55 -6.98 -10.12
N LYS A 31 -10.86 -6.89 -10.13
CA LYS A 31 -11.56 -5.66 -10.36
C LYS A 31 -11.12 -4.81 -9.17
N PHE A 32 -9.83 -4.42 -9.20
CA PHE A 32 -9.40 -3.27 -8.46
C PHE A 32 -10.38 -2.23 -8.96
N LYS A 33 -11.30 -1.87 -8.09
CA LYS A 33 -11.99 -0.61 -8.26
C LYS A 33 -10.83 0.32 -8.48
N LYS A 34 -10.65 0.74 -9.73
CA LYS A 34 -9.77 1.82 -10.08
C LYS A 34 -10.42 3.00 -9.40
N TYR A 35 -10.05 3.22 -8.13
CA TYR A 35 -10.46 4.42 -7.43
C TYR A 35 -9.90 5.53 -8.28
N GLU A 36 -10.76 6.39 -8.76
CA GLU A 36 -10.32 7.62 -9.39
C GLU A 36 -9.63 8.42 -8.27
N ILE A 37 -8.31 8.35 -8.28
CA ILE A 37 -7.48 9.05 -7.29
C ILE A 37 -7.50 10.52 -7.66
N ASN A 38 -7.87 11.38 -6.70
CA ASN A 38 -7.76 12.82 -6.89
C ASN A 38 -6.28 13.22 -7.01
N GLU A 39 -5.92 13.82 -8.13
CA GLU A 39 -4.53 14.20 -8.44
C GLU A 39 -3.97 15.28 -7.50
N TYR A 40 -4.80 16.20 -7.00
CA TYR A 40 -4.35 17.25 -6.08
C TYR A 40 -4.12 16.71 -4.68
N LEU A 41 -4.97 15.78 -4.20
CA LEU A 41 -4.71 15.05 -2.96
C LEU A 41 -3.43 14.22 -3.08
N TRP A 42 -3.22 13.58 -4.23
CA TRP A 42 -2.01 12.80 -4.50
C TRP A 42 -0.75 13.67 -4.45
N LYS A 43 -0.69 14.72 -5.29
CA LYS A 43 0.44 15.65 -5.35
C LYS A 43 0.73 16.31 -4.00
N SER A 44 -0.31 16.65 -3.25
CA SER A 44 -0.16 17.26 -1.91
C SER A 44 0.40 16.27 -0.90
N SER A 45 -0.05 15.03 -0.92
CA SER A 45 0.44 13.96 -0.04
C SER A 45 1.89 13.61 -0.36
N GLU A 46 2.21 13.41 -1.64
CA GLU A 46 3.58 13.15 -2.11
C GLU A 46 4.52 14.29 -1.72
N SER A 47 4.15 15.53 -1.99
CA SER A 47 4.94 16.71 -1.60
C SER A 47 5.10 16.85 -0.08
N PHE A 48 4.11 16.41 0.71
CA PHE A 48 4.20 16.43 2.17
C PHE A 48 5.16 15.35 2.67
N LEU A 49 5.09 14.14 2.11
CA LEU A 49 5.90 13.00 2.54
C LEU A 49 7.33 13.02 1.95
N SER A 50 7.57 13.69 0.82
CA SER A 50 8.89 13.76 0.16
C SER A 50 10.02 14.33 1.02
N LYS A 51 9.70 15.02 2.10
CA LYS A 51 10.67 15.50 3.09
C LYS A 51 11.23 14.41 4.00
N TYR A 52 10.62 13.23 3.99
CA TYR A 52 11.08 12.05 4.74
C TYR A 52 11.86 11.10 3.84
N PRO A 53 12.79 10.33 4.39
CA PRO A 53 13.52 9.34 3.60
C PRO A 53 12.62 8.16 3.22
N ASN A 54 12.97 7.49 2.13
CA ASN A 54 12.37 6.21 1.71
C ASN A 54 10.84 6.24 1.63
N VAL A 55 10.32 7.13 0.78
CA VAL A 55 8.88 7.17 0.47
C VAL A 55 8.55 6.08 -0.54
N GLU A 56 7.59 5.24 -0.19
CA GLU A 56 7.04 4.19 -1.04
C GLU A 56 5.69 4.63 -1.61
N ILE A 57 5.45 4.30 -2.86
CA ILE A 57 4.25 4.67 -3.61
C ILE A 57 3.59 3.41 -4.18
N ASP A 58 2.32 3.20 -3.85
CA ASP A 58 1.46 2.20 -4.45
C ASP A 58 0.23 2.87 -5.08
N LEU A 59 0.29 3.06 -6.41
CA LEU A 59 -0.79 3.67 -7.17
C LEU A 59 -2.05 2.79 -7.25
N GLN A 60 -1.90 1.47 -7.12
CA GLN A 60 -3.04 0.56 -7.19
C GLN A 60 -3.90 0.64 -5.95
N GLU A 61 -3.25 0.77 -4.79
CA GLU A 61 -3.91 0.92 -3.50
C GLU A 61 -4.19 2.38 -3.13
N GLY A 62 -3.73 3.34 -3.95
CA GLY A 62 -3.83 4.77 -3.64
C GLY A 62 -3.04 5.16 -2.39
N LEU A 63 -1.92 4.49 -2.14
CA LEU A 63 -1.12 4.61 -0.92
C LEU A 63 0.20 5.30 -1.18
N ILE A 64 0.55 6.25 -0.31
CA ILE A 64 1.89 6.81 -0.18
C ILE A 64 2.32 6.62 1.28
N SER A 65 3.46 6.00 1.52
CA SER A 65 3.96 5.73 2.87
C SER A 65 5.44 6.05 3.02
N THR A 66 5.85 6.29 4.25
CA THR A 66 7.27 6.40 4.62
C THR A 66 7.76 5.09 5.22
N ASP A 67 9.05 4.87 5.19
CA ASP A 67 9.70 3.90 6.06
C ASP A 67 9.71 4.41 7.51
N TRP A 68 10.25 3.63 8.43
CA TRP A 68 10.41 4.03 9.83
C TRP A 68 11.36 5.23 9.97
N ILE A 69 10.87 6.26 10.63
CA ILE A 69 11.58 7.53 10.88
C ILE A 69 11.89 7.60 12.37
N VAL A 70 13.17 7.63 12.72
CA VAL A 70 13.60 7.82 14.11
C VAL A 70 13.40 9.28 14.48
N SER A 71 12.79 9.52 15.63
CA SER A 71 12.55 10.88 16.12
C SER A 71 13.86 11.56 16.53
N ALA A 72 14.15 12.72 15.95
CA ALA A 72 15.33 13.51 16.32
C ALA A 72 15.33 13.98 17.78
N LYS A 73 14.13 14.19 18.36
CA LYS A 73 13.97 14.61 19.75
C LYS A 73 14.05 13.46 20.76
N ASN A 74 13.70 12.26 20.31
CA ASN A 74 13.69 11.05 21.15
C ASN A 74 14.12 9.85 20.30
N PRO A 75 15.41 9.48 20.31
CA PRO A 75 15.96 8.38 19.51
C PRO A 75 15.35 7.01 19.84
N ASP A 76 14.76 6.85 21.03
CA ASP A 76 14.05 5.64 21.41
C ASP A 76 12.60 5.59 20.88
N THR A 77 12.26 6.50 19.98
CA THR A 77 10.95 6.54 19.35
C THR A 77 11.11 6.61 17.83
N ARG A 78 10.37 5.77 17.13
CA ARG A 78 10.25 5.83 15.66
C ARG A 78 8.78 5.84 15.25
N PHE A 79 8.52 6.37 14.08
CA PHE A 79 7.18 6.43 13.50
C PHE A 79 7.25 6.25 11.99
N ARG A 80 6.15 5.85 11.39
CA ARG A 80 5.93 5.86 9.94
C ARG A 80 4.56 6.44 9.64
N ILE A 81 4.41 7.05 8.49
CA ILE A 81 3.18 7.69 8.05
C ILE A 81 2.70 7.00 6.78
N ALA A 82 1.43 6.66 6.74
CA ALA A 82 0.74 6.16 5.56
C ALA A 82 -0.44 7.08 5.22
N VAL A 83 -0.53 7.49 3.96
CA VAL A 83 -1.62 8.30 3.41
C VAL A 83 -2.32 7.50 2.34
N TYR A 84 -3.62 7.24 2.54
CA TYR A 84 -4.50 6.58 1.58
C TYR A 84 -5.39 7.61 0.91
N ILE A 85 -5.43 7.62 -0.42
CA ILE A 85 -6.36 8.41 -1.23
C ILE A 85 -7.47 7.48 -1.70
N LEU A 86 -8.69 7.73 -1.25
CA LEU A 86 -9.81 6.81 -1.36
C LEU A 86 -10.85 7.23 -2.41
N GLY A 87 -10.65 8.35 -3.10
CA GLY A 87 -11.62 8.83 -4.10
C GLY A 87 -11.17 10.08 -4.84
N SER A 88 -12.05 10.56 -5.72
CA SER A 88 -11.78 11.63 -6.70
C SER A 88 -12.02 13.05 -6.20
N ASN A 89 -12.69 13.24 -5.06
CA ASN A 89 -13.01 14.56 -4.54
C ASN A 89 -12.10 14.94 -3.36
N ILE A 90 -11.78 16.24 -3.23
CA ILE A 90 -10.99 16.76 -2.11
C ILE A 90 -11.90 16.89 -0.88
N THR A 91 -12.09 15.79 -0.16
CA THR A 91 -12.89 15.72 1.07
C THR A 91 -12.20 14.86 2.13
N HIS A 92 -12.56 15.06 3.40
CA HIS A 92 -12.07 14.26 4.52
C HIS A 92 -12.37 12.77 4.38
N LYS A 93 -13.41 12.38 3.64
CA LYS A 93 -13.80 10.98 3.41
C LYS A 93 -12.89 10.27 2.40
N ASN A 94 -12.25 11.03 1.54
CA ASN A 94 -11.43 10.52 0.42
C ASN A 94 -9.94 10.52 0.71
N ILE A 95 -9.54 10.83 1.93
CA ILE A 95 -8.16 10.72 2.40
C ILE A 95 -8.14 10.17 3.81
N LYS A 96 -7.21 9.26 4.08
CA LYS A 96 -6.98 8.71 5.42
C LYS A 96 -5.50 8.74 5.73
N VAL A 97 -5.15 9.33 6.86
CA VAL A 97 -3.78 9.35 7.38
C VAL A 97 -3.68 8.41 8.56
N ILE A 98 -2.70 7.53 8.54
CA ILE A 98 -2.38 6.61 9.63
C ILE A 98 -0.92 6.81 9.99
N THR A 99 -0.64 6.90 11.28
CA THR A 99 0.72 6.93 11.81
C THR A 99 0.91 5.77 12.77
N ASP A 100 1.88 4.91 12.47
CA ASP A 100 2.37 3.91 13.41
C ASP A 100 3.51 4.51 14.22
N LYS A 101 3.60 4.13 15.49
CA LYS A 101 4.63 4.58 16.42
C LYS A 101 5.15 3.42 17.22
N GLU A 102 6.46 3.35 17.42
CA GLU A 102 7.11 2.38 18.28
C GLU A 102 8.09 3.05 19.25
N ARG A 103 8.30 2.41 20.38
CA ARG A 103 9.32 2.79 21.36
C ARG A 103 10.32 1.67 21.52
N ASN A 104 11.59 2.02 21.63
CA ASN A 104 12.65 1.09 21.98
C ASN A 104 12.66 0.88 23.50
N VAL A 105 12.50 -0.36 23.91
CA VAL A 105 12.62 -0.77 25.31
C VAL A 105 13.66 -1.89 25.37
N ASN A 106 14.81 -1.59 25.95
CA ASN A 106 15.92 -2.55 26.08
C ASN A 106 16.34 -3.21 24.75
N GLY A 107 16.38 -2.42 23.65
CA GLY A 107 16.77 -2.91 22.34
C GLY A 107 15.64 -3.51 21.49
N THR A 108 14.42 -3.59 22.04
CA THR A 108 13.24 -4.11 21.33
C THR A 108 12.27 -3.00 21.00
N TRP A 109 11.84 -2.91 19.74
CA TRP A 109 10.81 -1.97 19.31
C TRP A 109 9.41 -2.50 19.66
N ILE A 110 8.67 -1.73 20.42
CA ILE A 110 7.33 -2.08 20.92
C ILE A 110 6.34 -1.03 20.42
N GLN A 111 5.19 -1.50 19.90
CA GLN A 111 4.09 -0.65 19.46
C GLN A 111 3.68 0.34 20.57
N ALA A 112 3.55 1.60 20.18
CA ALA A 112 3.11 2.68 21.07
C ALA A 112 1.86 3.38 20.49
N ASN A 113 1.08 3.97 21.37
CA ASN A 113 -0.12 4.70 20.95
C ASN A 113 0.23 5.93 20.13
N THR A 114 -0.51 6.14 19.04
CA THR A 114 -0.49 7.34 18.21
C THR A 114 -1.66 8.26 18.57
N SER A 115 -1.46 9.54 18.37
CA SER A 115 -2.52 10.52 18.59
C SER A 115 -3.44 10.59 17.38
N ILE A 116 -4.74 10.36 17.59
CA ILE A 116 -5.77 10.56 16.56
C ILE A 116 -5.74 12.00 16.06
N LEU A 117 -5.61 12.95 16.97
CA LEU A 117 -5.51 14.37 16.65
C LEU A 117 -4.32 14.70 15.73
N PHE A 118 -3.21 13.99 15.89
CA PHE A 118 -2.05 14.16 15.01
C PHE A 118 -2.39 13.74 13.58
N ASN A 119 -3.01 12.58 13.38
CA ASN A 119 -3.42 12.09 12.07
C ASN A 119 -4.46 13.03 11.42
N GLU A 120 -5.42 13.52 12.18
CA GLU A 120 -6.43 14.49 11.70
C GLU A 120 -5.79 15.81 11.28
N ASN A 121 -4.80 16.32 12.02
CA ASN A 121 -4.09 17.54 11.67
C ASN A 121 -3.27 17.37 10.38
N LEU A 122 -2.59 16.22 10.19
CA LEU A 122 -1.90 15.93 8.95
C LEU A 122 -2.88 15.87 7.76
N GLN A 123 -4.01 15.21 7.96
CA GLN A 123 -5.06 15.13 6.95
C GLN A 123 -5.58 16.52 6.55
N LYS A 124 -5.84 17.41 7.51
CA LYS A 124 -6.25 18.79 7.25
C LYS A 124 -5.21 19.59 6.46
N ILE A 125 -3.92 19.44 6.79
CA ILE A 125 -2.81 20.08 6.08
C ILE A 125 -2.77 19.64 4.62
N ILE A 126 -2.88 18.34 4.36
CA ILE A 126 -2.86 17.79 3.00
C ILE A 126 -4.07 18.28 2.20
N ILE A 127 -5.27 18.25 2.78
CA ILE A 127 -6.50 18.75 2.14
C ILE A 127 -6.39 20.23 1.79
N SER A 128 -5.94 21.05 2.73
CA SER A 128 -5.78 22.50 2.49
C SER A 128 -4.79 22.78 1.36
N LYS A 129 -3.69 22.03 1.30
CA LYS A 129 -2.73 22.14 0.20
C LYS A 129 -3.32 21.68 -1.14
N ALA A 130 -4.11 20.61 -1.14
CA ALA A 130 -4.77 20.10 -2.34
C ALA A 130 -5.78 21.11 -2.89
N GLN A 131 -6.60 21.72 -2.03
CA GLN A 131 -7.54 22.77 -2.40
C GLN A 131 -6.85 24.01 -3.00
N LYS A 132 -5.70 24.39 -2.42
CA LYS A 132 -4.87 25.46 -2.96
C LYS A 132 -4.36 25.14 -4.36
N LEU A 133 -3.79 23.94 -4.56
CA LEU A 133 -3.31 23.49 -5.88
C LEU A 133 -4.44 23.41 -6.91
N GLU A 134 -5.62 22.97 -6.51
CA GLU A 134 -6.80 22.96 -7.39
C GLU A 134 -7.16 24.38 -7.83
N SER A 135 -7.23 25.33 -6.89
CA SER A 135 -7.59 26.73 -7.20
C SER A 135 -6.55 27.47 -8.06
N GLU A 136 -5.29 27.06 -8.05
CA GLU A 136 -4.23 27.67 -8.85
C GLU A 136 -4.21 27.15 -10.31
N ASN A 137 -4.92 26.07 -10.61
CA ASN A 137 -4.99 25.46 -11.92
C ASN A 137 -6.31 25.73 -12.67
N TYR A 138 -7.18 26.56 -12.09
CA TYR A 138 -8.36 27.13 -12.72
C TYR A 138 -8.10 28.60 -13.07
#